data_0b2be93c7dbf51374f1f503f5f4170a5
#
_entry.id   0b2be93c7dbf51374f1f503f5f4170a5
#
_cell.length_a   1.000
_cell.length_b   1.000
_cell.length_c   1.000
_cell.angle_alpha   90.00
_cell.angle_beta   90.00
_cell.angle_gamma   90.00
#
_symmetry.space_group_name_H-M   'P 1'
#
loop_
_entity.id
_entity.type
_entity.pdbx_description
1 polymer ?
#
loop_
_entity_poly.entity_id
_entity_poly.type
_entity_poly.pdbx_seq_one_letter_code
_entity_poly.pdbx_strand_id
1 'polypeptide(L)'
;MIREMDNRIATIDLNGNHIIRDCKTMLIFLKEKLTELKGFVQTQPFGNDTDEIAFFKQYKPRILGPLFYFHHILRIESQRPLDEKELDDYYEKQQEEQKMFFDRHVAFFQYYRSGATYMDNYYFLRGRQGNAIDVDVCQFNDDLEFSTGYDHLVARIMAMEMLYAFLSVKRTYLQNGNEDMCAELLKVKGSYQWTGSAIELVEMVYGLSEMGSINNGETPIHELAAF
;
A
#
# COMPACT_ATOMS: atom_id res chain seq x y z
N MET A 1 9.69 0.57 -13.60
CA MET A 1 9.84 0.67 -12.13
C MET A 1 8.55 0.33 -11.38
N ILE A 2 7.46 1.15 -11.42
CA ILE A 2 6.22 0.90 -10.63
C ILE A 2 5.59 -0.46 -10.94
N ARG A 3 5.39 -0.81 -12.22
CA ARG A 3 4.84 -2.14 -12.60
C ARG A 3 5.69 -3.31 -12.11
N GLU A 4 7.01 -3.19 -12.17
CA GLU A 4 7.93 -4.21 -11.66
C GLU A 4 7.76 -4.39 -10.14
N MET A 5 7.63 -3.28 -9.44
CA MET A 5 7.40 -3.26 -8.00
C MET A 5 6.05 -3.89 -7.64
N ASP A 6 4.96 -3.47 -8.32
CA ASP A 6 3.61 -4.00 -8.07
C ASP A 6 3.56 -5.53 -8.32
N ASN A 7 4.18 -6.00 -9.41
CA ASN A 7 4.28 -7.43 -9.71
C ASN A 7 5.06 -8.18 -8.62
N ARG A 8 6.15 -7.61 -8.12
CA ARG A 8 6.96 -8.25 -7.08
C ARG A 8 6.24 -8.26 -5.73
N ILE A 9 5.53 -7.20 -5.37
CA ILE A 9 4.68 -7.15 -4.17
C ILE A 9 3.61 -8.24 -4.23
N ALA A 10 2.96 -8.42 -5.37
CA ALA A 10 1.93 -9.43 -5.57
C ALA A 10 2.42 -10.87 -5.40
N THR A 11 3.73 -11.13 -5.52
CA THR A 11 4.31 -12.47 -5.31
C THR A 11 4.65 -12.79 -3.86
N ILE A 12 4.54 -11.83 -2.94
CA ILE A 12 4.87 -12.01 -1.53
C ILE A 12 3.73 -12.73 -0.80
N ASP A 13 4.05 -13.87 -0.21
CA ASP A 13 3.13 -14.56 0.68
C ASP A 13 3.28 -14.04 2.13
N LEU A 14 2.33 -13.20 2.54
CA LEU A 14 2.27 -12.64 3.89
C LEU A 14 1.65 -13.56 4.93
N ASN A 15 1.20 -14.76 4.54
CA ASN A 15 0.70 -15.79 5.45
C ASN A 15 1.68 -16.94 5.64
N GLY A 16 2.70 -17.02 4.80
CA GLY A 16 3.69 -18.09 4.81
C GLY A 16 4.68 -18.04 5.97
N ASN A 17 5.33 -19.17 6.22
CA ASN A 17 6.34 -19.33 7.28
C ASN A 17 7.61 -18.49 7.05
N HIS A 18 7.73 -17.79 5.93
CA HIS A 18 8.92 -17.03 5.53
C HIS A 18 8.71 -15.52 5.50
N ILE A 19 7.62 -15.03 6.08
CA ILE A 19 7.21 -13.61 6.06
C ILE A 19 8.35 -12.65 6.44
N ILE A 20 9.14 -12.97 7.48
CA ILE A 20 10.27 -12.15 7.93
C ILE A 20 11.36 -12.05 6.84
N ARG A 21 11.70 -13.18 6.21
CA ARG A 21 12.70 -13.23 5.13
C ARG A 21 12.22 -12.45 3.91
N ASP A 22 10.96 -12.65 3.55
CA ASP A 22 10.37 -12.07 2.36
C ASP A 22 10.21 -10.55 2.54
N CYS A 23 9.81 -10.08 3.73
CA CYS A 23 9.83 -8.66 4.08
C CYS A 23 11.23 -8.06 3.99
N LYS A 24 12.28 -8.72 4.51
CA LYS A 24 13.66 -8.23 4.39
C LYS A 24 14.10 -8.10 2.94
N THR A 25 13.80 -9.11 2.11
CA THR A 25 14.12 -9.09 0.68
C THR A 25 13.42 -7.93 -0.03
N MET A 26 12.14 -7.70 0.31
CA MET A 26 11.36 -6.62 -0.27
C MET A 26 11.86 -5.24 0.15
N LEU A 27 12.25 -5.08 1.42
CA LEU A 27 12.84 -3.84 1.91
C LEU A 27 14.14 -3.47 1.19
N ILE A 28 15.01 -4.44 0.91
CA ILE A 28 16.23 -4.21 0.13
C ILE A 28 15.85 -3.72 -1.26
N PHE A 29 14.98 -4.44 -1.95
CA PHE A 29 14.52 -4.09 -3.30
C PHE A 29 13.89 -2.69 -3.37
N LEU A 30 12.99 -2.35 -2.44
CA LEU A 30 12.33 -1.04 -2.42
C LEU A 30 13.29 0.10 -2.11
N LYS A 31 14.31 -0.13 -1.26
CA LYS A 31 15.38 0.84 -0.99
C LYS A 31 16.23 1.09 -2.24
N GLU A 32 16.56 0.05 -2.99
CA GLU A 32 17.27 0.18 -4.28
C GLU A 32 16.44 1.02 -5.26
N LYS A 33 15.13 0.74 -5.40
CA LYS A 33 14.23 1.51 -6.26
C LYS A 33 14.08 2.96 -5.82
N LEU A 34 14.06 3.23 -4.54
CA LEU A 34 14.04 4.62 -4.02
C LEU A 34 15.36 5.34 -4.31
N THR A 35 16.49 4.65 -4.24
CA THR A 35 17.80 5.21 -4.60
C THR A 35 17.90 5.50 -6.10
N GLU A 36 17.42 4.60 -6.95
CA GLU A 36 17.33 4.81 -8.40
C GLU A 36 16.47 6.05 -8.71
N LEU A 37 15.30 6.17 -8.05
CA LEU A 37 14.38 7.30 -8.21
C LEU A 37 15.04 8.63 -7.78
N LYS A 38 15.78 8.63 -6.67
CA LYS A 38 16.53 9.80 -6.22
C LYS A 38 17.57 10.24 -7.23
N GLY A 39 18.38 9.30 -7.74
CA GLY A 39 19.38 9.58 -8.77
C GLY A 39 18.74 10.17 -10.03
N PHE A 40 17.58 9.67 -10.44
CA PHE A 40 16.85 10.21 -11.58
C PHE A 40 16.43 11.67 -11.37
N VAL A 41 15.84 12.00 -10.21
CA VAL A 41 15.39 13.37 -9.89
C VAL A 41 16.57 14.34 -9.76
N GLN A 42 17.72 13.88 -9.27
CA GLN A 42 18.91 14.72 -9.17
C GLN A 42 19.53 15.05 -10.53
N THR A 43 19.38 14.15 -11.52
CA THR A 43 19.90 14.35 -12.88
C THR A 43 18.93 15.07 -13.80
N GLN A 44 17.63 15.00 -13.50
CA GLN A 44 16.57 15.60 -14.30
C GLN A 44 15.66 16.43 -13.40
N PRO A 45 15.95 17.74 -13.20
CA PRO A 45 15.11 18.61 -12.39
C PRO A 45 13.72 18.75 -13.02
N PHE A 46 12.73 19.00 -12.19
CA PHE A 46 11.34 19.19 -12.64
C PHE A 46 11.23 20.38 -13.58
N GLY A 47 10.46 20.23 -14.65
CA GLY A 47 10.24 21.28 -15.64
C GLY A 47 9.30 22.40 -15.17
N ASN A 48 8.43 22.09 -14.20
CA ASN A 48 7.44 23.01 -13.63
C ASN A 48 6.94 22.51 -12.28
N ASP A 49 6.22 23.39 -11.55
CA ASP A 49 5.65 23.10 -10.23
C ASP A 49 4.64 21.96 -10.27
N THR A 50 3.88 21.80 -11.36
CA THR A 50 2.89 20.72 -11.49
C THR A 50 3.53 19.33 -11.49
N ASP A 51 4.65 19.18 -12.19
CA ASP A 51 5.39 17.92 -12.26
C ASP A 51 6.02 17.59 -10.90
N GLU A 52 6.53 18.61 -10.19
CA GLU A 52 7.09 18.44 -8.85
C GLU A 52 6.00 18.03 -7.84
N ILE A 53 4.83 18.69 -7.86
CA ILE A 53 3.68 18.33 -7.03
C ILE A 53 3.23 16.89 -7.32
N ALA A 54 3.06 16.53 -8.58
CA ALA A 54 2.66 15.17 -8.96
C ALA A 54 3.67 14.14 -8.45
N PHE A 55 4.96 14.45 -8.52
CA PHE A 55 6.02 13.58 -8.03
C PHE A 55 5.93 13.33 -6.52
N PHE A 56 5.88 14.39 -5.71
CA PHE A 56 5.86 14.27 -4.25
C PHE A 56 4.50 13.85 -3.69
N LYS A 57 3.40 14.16 -4.37
CA LYS A 57 2.05 13.77 -3.96
C LYS A 57 1.70 12.32 -4.33
N GLN A 58 2.19 11.84 -5.49
CA GLN A 58 1.72 10.58 -6.07
C GLN A 58 2.84 9.58 -6.35
N TYR A 59 3.90 9.96 -7.06
CA TYR A 59 4.87 8.98 -7.57
C TYR A 59 5.81 8.45 -6.48
N LYS A 60 6.46 9.32 -5.73
CA LYS A 60 7.37 8.92 -4.66
C LYS A 60 6.66 8.15 -3.54
N PRO A 61 5.46 8.56 -3.05
CA PRO A 61 4.73 7.80 -2.04
C PRO A 61 4.36 6.38 -2.47
N ARG A 62 4.16 6.12 -3.76
CA ARG A 62 3.89 4.75 -4.26
C ARG A 62 5.05 3.78 -4.06
N ILE A 63 6.28 4.27 -3.90
CA ILE A 63 7.45 3.44 -3.56
C ILE A 63 7.68 3.45 -2.06
N LEU A 64 7.59 4.61 -1.44
CA LEU A 64 7.86 4.80 -0.03
C LEU A 64 6.79 4.18 0.88
N GLY A 65 5.52 4.18 0.46
CA GLY A 65 4.42 3.55 1.18
C GLY A 65 4.62 2.05 1.39
N PRO A 66 4.83 1.25 0.35
CA PRO A 66 5.21 -0.15 0.48
C PRO A 66 6.48 -0.37 1.32
N LEU A 67 7.48 0.51 1.24
CA LEU A 67 8.68 0.42 2.08
C LEU A 67 8.31 0.50 3.56
N PHE A 68 7.47 1.47 3.96
CA PHE A 68 7.00 1.60 5.34
C PHE A 68 6.11 0.42 5.74
N TYR A 69 5.24 -0.04 4.86
CA TYR A 69 4.38 -1.19 5.09
C TYR A 69 5.18 -2.45 5.43
N PHE A 70 6.14 -2.85 4.58
CA PHE A 70 6.96 -4.03 4.85
C PHE A 70 7.86 -3.86 6.07
N HIS A 71 8.30 -2.64 6.38
CA HIS A 71 9.04 -2.36 7.60
C HIS A 71 8.16 -2.58 8.86
N HIS A 72 6.90 -2.14 8.83
CA HIS A 72 5.95 -2.37 9.92
C HIS A 72 5.64 -3.86 10.08
N ILE A 73 5.36 -4.59 8.98
CA ILE A 73 5.16 -6.05 9.06
C ILE A 73 6.38 -6.74 9.67
N LEU A 74 7.59 -6.41 9.19
CA LEU A 74 8.81 -6.99 9.72
C LEU A 74 8.93 -6.76 11.23
N ARG A 75 8.63 -5.55 11.72
CA ARG A 75 8.64 -5.22 13.16
C ARG A 75 7.62 -6.07 13.92
N ILE A 76 6.37 -6.08 13.44
CA ILE A 76 5.24 -6.76 14.08
C ILE A 76 5.50 -8.27 14.16
N GLU A 77 5.86 -8.89 13.05
CA GLU A 77 6.09 -10.34 13.01
C GLU A 77 7.37 -10.77 13.76
N SER A 78 8.38 -9.90 13.87
CA SER A 78 9.58 -10.17 14.67
C SER A 78 9.34 -10.08 16.18
N GLN A 79 8.32 -9.36 16.61
CA GLN A 79 7.96 -9.15 18.02
C GLN A 79 6.69 -9.90 18.43
N ARG A 80 6.16 -10.72 17.53
CA ARG A 80 4.92 -11.46 17.72
C ARG A 80 5.01 -12.39 18.92
N PRO A 81 4.01 -12.40 19.84
CA PRO A 81 3.91 -13.37 20.92
C PRO A 81 3.84 -14.81 20.41
N LEU A 82 4.34 -15.75 21.20
CA LEU A 82 4.23 -17.17 20.88
C LEU A 82 2.90 -17.78 21.31
N ASP A 83 2.26 -17.21 22.33
CA ASP A 83 0.94 -17.65 22.79
C ASP A 83 -0.16 -17.07 21.90
N GLU A 84 -0.96 -17.95 21.31
CA GLU A 84 -2.09 -17.58 20.44
C GLU A 84 -3.15 -16.75 21.18
N LYS A 85 -3.28 -16.94 22.50
CA LYS A 85 -4.23 -16.16 23.30
C LYS A 85 -3.85 -14.70 23.44
N GLU A 86 -2.55 -14.39 23.37
CA GLU A 86 -2.04 -13.01 23.44
C GLU A 86 -1.99 -12.35 22.07
N LEU A 87 -2.18 -13.13 21.00
CA LEU A 87 -1.92 -12.69 19.64
C LEU A 87 -2.99 -11.71 19.13
N ASP A 88 -4.27 -11.96 19.43
CA ASP A 88 -5.36 -11.05 19.01
C ASP A 88 -5.22 -9.68 19.72
N ASP A 89 -4.98 -9.68 21.03
CA ASP A 89 -4.74 -8.47 21.80
C ASP A 89 -3.49 -7.70 21.30
N TYR A 90 -2.45 -8.43 20.89
CA TYR A 90 -1.26 -7.85 20.30
C TYR A 90 -1.57 -7.13 18.99
N TYR A 91 -2.29 -7.78 18.08
CA TYR A 91 -2.68 -7.17 16.79
C TYR A 91 -3.68 -6.03 16.98
N GLU A 92 -4.58 -6.12 17.96
CA GLU A 92 -5.50 -5.03 18.31
C GLU A 92 -4.74 -3.77 18.73
N LYS A 93 -3.74 -3.89 19.59
CA LYS A 93 -2.87 -2.76 19.98
C LYS A 93 -2.16 -2.14 18.80
N GLN A 94 -1.71 -2.96 17.83
CA GLN A 94 -1.11 -2.42 16.60
C GLN A 94 -2.13 -1.64 15.77
N GLN A 95 -3.41 -2.02 15.74
CA GLN A 95 -4.48 -1.26 15.07
C GLN A 95 -4.83 0.03 15.82
N GLU A 96 -4.78 0.04 17.15
CA GLU A 96 -4.98 1.26 17.95
C GLU A 96 -3.88 2.29 17.69
N GLU A 97 -2.61 1.88 17.58
CA GLU A 97 -1.51 2.76 17.19
C GLU A 97 -1.76 3.45 15.85
N GLN A 98 -2.33 2.72 14.88
CA GLN A 98 -2.70 3.28 13.57
C GLN A 98 -3.82 4.31 13.69
N LYS A 99 -4.87 4.02 14.48
CA LYS A 99 -5.95 4.97 14.74
C LYS A 99 -5.40 6.27 15.33
N MET A 100 -4.53 6.17 16.33
CA MET A 100 -3.88 7.34 16.93
C MET A 100 -3.05 8.15 15.92
N PHE A 101 -2.44 7.50 14.94
CA PHE A 101 -1.75 8.19 13.86
C PHE A 101 -2.72 8.99 12.98
N PHE A 102 -3.83 8.42 12.56
CA PHE A 102 -4.84 9.12 11.76
C PHE A 102 -5.51 10.27 12.54
N ASP A 103 -5.78 10.08 13.83
CA ASP A 103 -6.37 11.12 14.69
C ASP A 103 -5.45 12.35 14.81
N ARG A 104 -4.12 12.13 14.89
CA ARG A 104 -3.14 13.22 14.91
C ARG A 104 -3.04 13.99 13.60
N HIS A 105 -3.25 13.33 12.47
CA HIS A 105 -3.09 13.90 11.13
C HIS A 105 -4.42 14.10 10.39
N VAL A 106 -5.53 14.18 11.12
CA VAL A 106 -6.90 14.16 10.55
C VAL A 106 -7.11 15.22 9.47
N ALA A 107 -6.60 16.44 9.66
CA ALA A 107 -6.78 17.54 8.71
C ALA A 107 -6.06 17.27 7.37
N PHE A 108 -4.81 16.81 7.43
CA PHE A 108 -4.06 16.44 6.23
C PHE A 108 -4.66 15.20 5.56
N PHE A 109 -5.07 14.21 6.35
CA PHE A 109 -5.71 13.00 5.84
C PHE A 109 -7.01 13.30 5.07
N GLN A 110 -7.86 14.16 5.63
CA GLN A 110 -9.09 14.61 4.95
C GLN A 110 -8.77 15.35 3.65
N TYR A 111 -7.79 16.27 3.68
CA TYR A 111 -7.32 16.97 2.49
C TYR A 111 -6.84 15.98 1.41
N TYR A 112 -5.94 15.07 1.75
CA TYR A 112 -5.38 14.11 0.81
C TYR A 112 -6.45 13.17 0.23
N ARG A 113 -7.31 12.62 1.09
CA ARG A 113 -8.34 11.65 0.69
C ARG A 113 -9.47 12.27 -0.14
N SER A 114 -9.77 13.55 0.07
CA SER A 114 -10.76 14.27 -0.74
C SER A 114 -10.26 14.62 -2.14
N GLY A 115 -8.99 14.37 -2.46
CA GLY A 115 -8.39 14.78 -3.73
C GLY A 115 -8.21 16.29 -3.87
N ALA A 116 -8.26 17.04 -2.76
CA ALA A 116 -8.12 18.50 -2.78
C ALA A 116 -6.74 18.93 -3.32
N THR A 117 -6.69 20.13 -3.92
CA THR A 117 -5.48 20.67 -4.55
C THR A 117 -5.09 22.06 -4.06
N TYR A 118 -5.95 22.72 -3.27
CA TYR A 118 -5.77 24.12 -2.87
C TYR A 118 -4.55 24.39 -1.99
N MET A 119 -3.97 23.35 -1.37
CA MET A 119 -2.74 23.41 -0.57
C MET A 119 -1.56 22.67 -1.21
N ASP A 120 -1.68 22.17 -2.44
CA ASP A 120 -0.64 21.37 -3.09
C ASP A 120 0.71 22.10 -3.15
N ASN A 121 0.71 23.39 -3.43
CA ASN A 121 1.92 24.22 -3.47
C ASN A 121 2.63 24.29 -2.10
N TYR A 122 1.87 24.24 -1.01
CA TYR A 122 2.44 24.26 0.33
C TYR A 122 2.96 22.88 0.72
N TYR A 123 2.20 21.82 0.43
CA TYR A 123 2.54 20.47 0.87
C TYR A 123 3.59 19.79 0.00
N PHE A 124 3.59 20.05 -1.30
CA PHE A 124 4.33 19.21 -2.26
C PHE A 124 5.36 19.95 -3.13
N LEU A 125 5.60 21.25 -2.89
CA LEU A 125 6.76 21.95 -3.45
C LEU A 125 7.87 22.05 -2.41
N ARG A 126 9.10 21.74 -2.79
CA ARG A 126 10.26 21.87 -1.91
C ARG A 126 10.50 23.32 -1.51
N GLY A 127 10.97 23.51 -0.27
CA GLY A 127 11.30 24.85 0.26
C GLY A 127 10.12 25.75 0.55
N ARG A 128 8.88 25.28 0.45
CA ARG A 128 7.65 26.05 0.75
C ARG A 128 7.14 25.88 2.17
N GLN A 129 7.62 24.85 2.90
CA GLN A 129 7.10 24.48 4.22
C GLN A 129 7.53 25.42 5.36
N GLY A 130 8.43 26.37 5.10
CA GLY A 130 8.87 27.35 6.08
C GLY A 130 9.31 26.72 7.42
N ASN A 131 8.93 27.34 8.53
CA ASN A 131 9.08 26.80 9.88
C ASN A 131 7.86 25.94 10.24
N ALA A 132 7.52 24.92 9.44
CA ALA A 132 6.44 24.00 9.76
C ALA A 132 6.71 23.36 11.13
N ILE A 133 5.84 23.65 12.10
CA ILE A 133 5.95 23.19 13.50
C ILE A 133 5.42 21.74 13.63
N ASP A 134 5.03 21.12 12.54
CA ASP A 134 4.60 19.72 12.58
C ASP A 134 5.84 18.83 12.77
N VAL A 135 6.03 18.39 14.02
CA VAL A 135 7.19 17.60 14.47
C VAL A 135 7.31 16.31 13.65
N ASP A 136 6.19 15.70 13.28
CA ASP A 136 6.18 14.46 12.50
C ASP A 136 6.64 14.68 11.05
N VAL A 137 6.39 15.87 10.50
CA VAL A 137 6.86 16.27 9.16
C VAL A 137 8.33 16.65 9.18
N CYS A 138 8.79 17.36 10.21
CA CYS A 138 10.18 17.80 10.35
C CYS A 138 11.16 16.63 10.57
N GLN A 139 10.77 15.59 11.29
CA GLN A 139 11.62 14.44 11.60
C GLN A 139 12.05 13.62 10.35
N PHE A 140 11.34 13.77 9.23
CA PHE A 140 11.62 13.04 7.99
C PHE A 140 12.19 13.92 6.89
N ASN A 141 12.55 15.16 7.19
CA ASN A 141 13.03 16.14 6.21
C ASN A 141 14.55 16.28 6.19
N ASP A 142 15.28 15.17 6.45
CA ASP A 142 16.75 15.15 6.40
C ASP A 142 17.31 15.38 4.98
N ASP A 143 16.46 15.27 3.94
CA ASP A 143 16.84 15.41 2.54
C ASP A 143 15.94 16.42 1.83
N LEU A 144 16.21 17.69 2.02
CA LEU A 144 15.44 18.80 1.44
C LEU A 144 15.40 18.82 -0.09
N GLU A 145 16.34 18.16 -0.74
CA GLU A 145 16.37 18.04 -2.21
C GLU A 145 15.44 16.92 -2.73
N PHE A 146 15.14 15.95 -1.87
CA PHE A 146 14.34 14.78 -2.26
C PHE A 146 13.12 14.55 -1.37
N SER A 147 12.74 15.52 -0.54
CA SER A 147 11.55 15.43 0.32
C SER A 147 10.90 16.78 0.56
N THR A 148 9.58 16.76 0.71
CA THR A 148 8.80 17.88 1.24
C THR A 148 8.35 17.65 2.69
N GLY A 149 8.64 16.46 3.26
CA GLY A 149 8.09 16.00 4.52
C GLY A 149 6.65 15.47 4.38
N TYR A 150 5.78 16.15 3.65
CA TYR A 150 4.41 15.72 3.41
C TYR A 150 4.30 14.53 2.45
N ASP A 151 5.26 14.32 1.57
CA ASP A 151 5.37 13.11 0.76
C ASP A 151 5.60 11.85 1.62
N HIS A 152 6.36 11.98 2.73
CA HIS A 152 6.49 10.93 3.74
C HIS A 152 5.17 10.69 4.49
N LEU A 153 4.43 11.76 4.79
CA LEU A 153 3.13 11.63 5.46
C LEU A 153 2.12 10.91 4.57
N VAL A 154 2.09 11.23 3.26
CA VAL A 154 1.29 10.46 2.29
C VAL A 154 1.70 8.99 2.26
N ALA A 155 2.99 8.71 2.19
CA ALA A 155 3.49 7.33 2.19
C ALA A 155 3.12 6.56 3.47
N ARG A 156 3.17 7.24 4.63
CA ARG A 156 2.73 6.65 5.92
C ARG A 156 1.23 6.36 5.92
N ILE A 157 0.40 7.27 5.39
CA ILE A 157 -1.05 7.03 5.24
C ILE A 157 -1.29 5.76 4.41
N MET A 158 -0.66 5.65 3.23
CA MET A 158 -0.78 4.46 2.38
C MET A 158 -0.32 3.19 3.11
N ALA A 159 0.82 3.25 3.81
CA ALA A 159 1.33 2.12 4.57
C ALA A 159 0.39 1.69 5.70
N MET A 160 -0.22 2.65 6.42
CA MET A 160 -1.15 2.36 7.50
C MET A 160 -2.47 1.76 7.00
N GLU A 161 -2.98 2.21 5.85
CA GLU A 161 -4.15 1.60 5.22
C GLU A 161 -3.87 0.13 4.82
N MET A 162 -2.73 -0.15 4.20
CA MET A 162 -2.30 -1.51 3.87
C MET A 162 -2.10 -2.37 5.13
N LEU A 163 -1.49 -1.81 6.16
CA LEU A 163 -1.21 -2.51 7.41
C LEU A 163 -2.49 -2.83 8.18
N TYR A 164 -3.47 -1.91 8.17
CA TYR A 164 -4.78 -2.15 8.78
C TYR A 164 -5.48 -3.35 8.14
N ALA A 165 -5.45 -3.43 6.81
CA ALA A 165 -6.00 -4.57 6.07
C ALA A 165 -5.28 -5.89 6.46
N PHE A 166 -3.96 -5.88 6.50
CA PHE A 166 -3.15 -7.04 6.91
C PHE A 166 -3.51 -7.51 8.34
N LEU A 167 -3.55 -6.60 9.31
CA LEU A 167 -3.88 -6.95 10.69
C LEU A 167 -5.32 -7.43 10.84
N SER A 168 -6.26 -6.85 10.12
CA SER A 168 -7.65 -7.28 10.11
C SER A 168 -7.79 -8.73 9.64
N VAL A 169 -7.05 -9.10 8.61
CA VAL A 169 -7.01 -10.50 8.13
C VAL A 169 -6.43 -11.43 9.18
N LYS A 170 -5.29 -11.06 9.79
CA LYS A 170 -4.66 -11.87 10.84
C LYS A 170 -5.60 -12.09 12.04
N ARG A 171 -6.32 -11.04 12.49
CA ARG A 171 -7.29 -11.14 13.59
C ARG A 171 -8.49 -12.01 13.21
N THR A 172 -9.03 -11.84 12.00
CA THR A 172 -10.14 -12.67 11.53
C THR A 172 -9.77 -14.15 11.50
N TYR A 173 -8.54 -14.46 11.07
CA TYR A 173 -8.02 -15.83 11.10
C TYR A 173 -7.99 -16.41 12.52
N LEU A 174 -7.46 -15.66 13.50
CA LEU A 174 -7.40 -16.11 14.89
C LEU A 174 -8.79 -16.33 15.50
N GLN A 175 -9.77 -15.50 15.16
CA GLN A 175 -11.12 -15.55 15.71
C GLN A 175 -11.97 -16.68 15.11
N ASN A 176 -11.79 -16.99 13.84
CA ASN A 176 -12.67 -17.91 13.11
C ASN A 176 -12.03 -19.25 12.77
N GLY A 177 -10.70 -19.37 12.89
CA GLY A 177 -9.96 -20.61 12.62
C GLY A 177 -10.07 -21.11 11.17
N ASN A 178 -10.38 -20.24 10.21
CA ASN A 178 -10.71 -20.60 8.85
C ASN A 178 -9.77 -19.92 7.83
N GLU A 179 -8.82 -20.70 7.29
CA GLU A 179 -7.85 -20.21 6.28
C GLU A 179 -8.52 -19.70 4.99
N ASP A 180 -9.61 -20.34 4.57
CA ASP A 180 -10.32 -19.99 3.34
C ASP A 180 -10.93 -18.59 3.40
N MET A 181 -11.43 -18.16 4.57
CA MET A 181 -12.02 -16.84 4.74
C MET A 181 -10.96 -15.73 4.72
N CYS A 182 -9.73 -16.02 5.17
CA CYS A 182 -8.61 -15.08 5.10
C CYS A 182 -8.14 -14.87 3.66
N ALA A 183 -8.10 -15.92 2.85
CA ALA A 183 -7.80 -15.83 1.43
C ALA A 183 -8.83 -14.98 0.67
N GLU A 184 -10.08 -15.00 1.09
CA GLU A 184 -11.17 -14.22 0.49
C GLU A 184 -11.11 -12.74 0.89
N LEU A 185 -10.70 -12.42 2.13
CA LEU A 185 -10.55 -11.03 2.61
C LEU A 185 -9.30 -10.34 2.05
N LEU A 186 -8.24 -11.12 1.79
CA LEU A 186 -7.01 -10.63 1.12
C LEU A 186 -7.19 -10.49 -0.40
N LYS A 187 -8.17 -11.14 -0.99
CA LYS A 187 -8.64 -10.75 -2.32
C LYS A 187 -9.14 -9.33 -2.18
N VAL A 188 -8.26 -8.37 -2.47
CA VAL A 188 -8.63 -6.97 -2.58
C VAL A 188 -9.90 -6.95 -3.41
N LYS A 189 -11.04 -6.72 -2.77
CA LYS A 189 -12.24 -6.31 -3.46
C LYS A 189 -11.89 -4.94 -4.04
N GLY A 190 -11.13 -4.96 -5.14
CA GLY A 190 -11.08 -3.81 -5.99
C GLY A 190 -12.54 -3.51 -6.26
N SER A 191 -12.97 -2.29 -6.03
CA SER A 191 -14.31 -1.83 -6.37
C SER A 191 -14.44 -1.72 -7.89
N TYR A 192 -14.09 -2.83 -8.57
CA TYR A 192 -14.30 -2.94 -10.00
C TYR A 192 -15.77 -3.23 -10.21
N GLN A 193 -16.47 -2.25 -10.72
CA GLN A 193 -17.84 -2.40 -11.17
C GLN A 193 -17.81 -2.62 -12.67
N TRP A 194 -18.42 -3.70 -13.12
CA TRP A 194 -18.65 -3.89 -14.55
C TRP A 194 -19.55 -2.77 -15.05
N THR A 195 -19.05 -1.97 -15.99
CA THR A 195 -19.77 -0.84 -16.59
C THR A 195 -20.23 -1.11 -18.02
N GLY A 196 -19.84 -2.26 -18.59
CA GLY A 196 -20.29 -2.72 -19.91
C GLY A 196 -21.69 -3.36 -19.87
N SER A 197 -22.20 -3.74 -21.04
CA SER A 197 -23.45 -4.48 -21.13
C SER A 197 -23.32 -5.91 -20.60
N ALA A 198 -24.43 -6.51 -20.20
CA ALA A 198 -24.45 -7.92 -19.77
C ALA A 198 -24.02 -8.87 -20.91
N ILE A 199 -24.25 -8.49 -22.19
CA ILE A 199 -23.84 -9.26 -23.36
C ILE A 199 -22.30 -9.31 -23.46
N GLU A 200 -21.63 -8.18 -23.30
CA GLU A 200 -20.16 -8.09 -23.32
C GLU A 200 -19.52 -8.92 -22.19
N LEU A 201 -20.15 -8.95 -21.00
CA LEU A 201 -19.70 -9.78 -19.91
C LEU A 201 -19.81 -11.28 -20.25
N VAL A 202 -20.94 -11.68 -20.85
CA VAL A 202 -21.16 -13.07 -21.30
C VAL A 202 -20.14 -13.46 -22.38
N GLU A 203 -19.90 -12.61 -23.37
CA GLU A 203 -18.89 -12.84 -24.42
C GLU A 203 -17.48 -12.99 -23.83
N MET A 204 -17.14 -12.20 -22.82
CA MET A 204 -15.85 -12.31 -22.13
C MET A 204 -15.72 -13.64 -21.38
N VAL A 205 -16.76 -14.09 -20.68
CA VAL A 205 -16.78 -15.39 -19.98
C VAL A 205 -16.62 -16.55 -20.97
N TYR A 206 -17.34 -16.50 -22.11
CA TYR A 206 -17.18 -17.49 -23.18
C TYR A 206 -15.77 -17.47 -23.78
N GLY A 207 -15.20 -16.28 -24.05
CA GLY A 207 -13.84 -16.14 -24.56
C GLY A 207 -12.79 -16.72 -23.61
N LEU A 208 -12.90 -16.49 -22.31
CA LEU A 208 -12.00 -17.07 -21.31
C LEU A 208 -12.10 -18.60 -21.22
N SER A 209 -13.32 -19.14 -21.36
CA SER A 209 -13.58 -20.57 -21.40
C SER A 209 -12.97 -21.23 -22.63
N GLU A 210 -13.24 -20.69 -23.82
CA GLU A 210 -12.75 -21.21 -25.11
C GLU A 210 -11.23 -21.15 -25.25
N MET A 211 -10.62 -20.07 -24.70
CA MET A 211 -9.17 -19.90 -24.71
C MET A 211 -8.44 -20.74 -23.66
N GLY A 212 -9.19 -21.42 -22.78
CA GLY A 212 -8.61 -22.23 -21.70
C GLY A 212 -7.78 -21.39 -20.72
N SER A 213 -8.06 -20.09 -20.58
CA SER A 213 -7.24 -19.14 -19.82
C SER A 213 -7.36 -19.30 -18.30
N ILE A 214 -8.34 -20.06 -17.84
CA ILE A 214 -8.60 -20.33 -16.41
C ILE A 214 -8.52 -21.83 -16.17
N ASN A 215 -7.67 -22.25 -15.23
CA ASN A 215 -7.44 -23.66 -14.87
C ASN A 215 -7.20 -24.57 -16.09
N ASN A 216 -6.44 -24.08 -17.06
CA ASN A 216 -6.14 -24.81 -18.31
C ASN A 216 -7.39 -25.28 -19.12
N GLY A 217 -8.53 -24.59 -18.97
CA GLY A 217 -9.78 -24.89 -19.63
C GLY A 217 -10.62 -25.98 -18.96
N GLU A 218 -10.23 -26.46 -17.79
CA GLU A 218 -10.96 -27.50 -17.05
C GLU A 218 -12.14 -26.95 -16.24
N THR A 219 -12.28 -25.62 -16.11
CA THR A 219 -13.36 -25.01 -15.33
C THR A 219 -14.64 -24.93 -16.15
N PRO A 220 -15.76 -25.54 -15.69
CA PRO A 220 -17.05 -25.45 -16.38
C PRO A 220 -17.53 -23.99 -16.47
N ILE A 221 -18.17 -23.66 -17.61
CA ILE A 221 -18.59 -22.29 -17.92
C ILE A 221 -19.58 -21.71 -16.87
N HIS A 222 -20.40 -22.57 -16.26
CA HIS A 222 -21.34 -22.13 -15.22
C HIS A 222 -20.64 -21.73 -13.91
N GLU A 223 -19.47 -22.28 -13.61
CA GLU A 223 -18.63 -21.87 -12.50
C GLU A 223 -17.92 -20.56 -12.80
N LEU A 224 -17.46 -20.36 -14.04
CA LEU A 224 -16.89 -19.08 -14.49
C LEU A 224 -17.91 -17.95 -14.48
N ALA A 225 -19.18 -18.25 -14.75
CA ALA A 225 -20.26 -17.26 -14.74
C ALA A 225 -20.76 -16.91 -13.32
N ALA A 226 -20.41 -17.71 -12.30
CA ALA A 226 -20.77 -17.47 -10.91
C ALA A 226 -19.74 -16.60 -10.16
N PHE A 227 -18.59 -16.33 -10.80
CA PHE A 227 -17.49 -15.53 -10.28
C PHE A 227 -17.73 -14.05 -10.52
#